data_4b4f8b82af40cbe99498b39ce11355be
#
_entry.id   4b4f8b82af40cbe99498b39ce11355be
#
_cell.length_a   1.000
_cell.length_b   1.000
_cell.length_c   1.000
_cell.angle_alpha   90.00
_cell.angle_beta   90.00
_cell.angle_gamma   90.00
#
_symmetry.space_group_name_H-M   'P 1'
#
loop_
_entity.id
_entity.type
_entity.pdbx_description
1 polymer ?
#
loop_
_entity_poly.entity_id
_entity_poly.type
_entity_poly.pdbx_seq_one_letter_code
_entity_poly.pdbx_strand_id
1 'polypeptide(L)'
;MIVQIPDVPDNMVGFRADGEVTKEDFELVKEEVAQLVEKTGKLNYLLFLDNSPKDFTLGAWLQDALLGISNITKWNRAAIISDSEAVIKFTEVFSKLMPGEFRGYPKTEYAKAVNWVSERSDV
;
A
#
# COMPACT_ATOMS: atom_id res chain seq x y z
N MET A 1 -0.45 12.79 7.13
CA MET A 1 0.11 13.25 5.84
C MET A 1 0.59 12.07 5.03
N ILE A 2 0.24 12.03 3.76
CA ILE A 2 0.71 11.00 2.83
C ILE A 2 1.62 11.65 1.80
N VAL A 3 2.81 11.07 1.60
CA VAL A 3 3.79 11.55 0.64
C VAL A 3 4.13 10.39 -0.31
N GLN A 4 4.19 10.68 -1.59
CA GLN A 4 4.60 9.69 -2.57
C GLN A 4 6.09 9.38 -2.45
N ILE A 5 6.44 8.11 -2.50
CA ILE A 5 7.84 7.66 -2.46
C ILE A 5 8.38 7.70 -3.90
N PRO A 6 9.42 8.53 -4.18
CA PRO A 6 9.86 8.74 -5.56
C PRO A 6 10.75 7.64 -6.13
N ASP A 7 11.46 6.91 -5.29
CA ASP A 7 12.50 5.97 -5.71
C ASP A 7 12.00 4.53 -5.81
N VAL A 8 10.88 4.34 -6.51
CA VAL A 8 10.32 3.00 -6.74
C VAL A 8 10.32 2.69 -8.23
N PRO A 9 10.30 1.39 -8.60
CA PRO A 9 10.21 1.00 -10.02
C PRO A 9 8.99 1.59 -10.72
N ASP A 10 9.08 1.75 -12.03
CA ASP A 10 8.05 2.41 -12.84
C ASP A 10 6.71 1.66 -12.89
N ASN A 11 6.71 0.38 -12.54
CA ASN A 11 5.51 -0.45 -12.58
C ASN A 11 4.74 -0.49 -11.26
N MET A 12 5.11 0.38 -10.31
CA MET A 12 4.45 0.44 -9.01
C MET A 12 4.36 1.86 -8.50
N VAL A 13 3.50 2.08 -7.51
CA VAL A 13 3.43 3.32 -6.74
C VAL A 13 3.70 3.01 -5.28
N GLY A 14 4.35 3.92 -4.60
CA GLY A 14 4.61 3.80 -3.17
C GLY A 14 4.25 5.09 -2.44
N PHE A 15 3.70 4.95 -1.24
CA PHE A 15 3.31 6.08 -0.40
C PHE A 15 3.78 5.85 1.03
N ARG A 16 4.13 6.93 1.69
CA ARG A 16 4.45 6.93 3.11
C ARG A 16 3.38 7.73 3.85
N ALA A 17 2.76 7.11 4.82
CA ALA A 17 1.75 7.75 5.66
C ALA A 17 2.37 8.09 7.02
N ASP A 18 2.20 9.33 7.44
CA ASP A 18 2.78 9.87 8.67
C ASP A 18 1.77 10.80 9.32
N GLY A 19 1.63 10.73 10.63
CA GLY A 19 0.71 11.57 11.39
C GLY A 19 -0.74 11.41 10.95
N GLU A 20 -1.48 12.50 10.97
CA GLU A 20 -2.89 12.51 10.58
C GLU A 20 -3.03 12.42 9.07
N VAL A 21 -3.93 11.54 8.61
CA VAL A 21 -4.23 11.36 7.20
C VAL A 21 -5.54 12.07 6.88
N THR A 22 -5.51 12.96 5.90
CA THR A 22 -6.64 13.81 5.52
C THR A 22 -7.32 13.30 4.26
N LYS A 23 -8.45 13.91 3.92
CA LYS A 23 -9.17 13.61 2.69
C LYS A 23 -8.32 13.95 1.46
N GLU A 24 -7.58 15.06 1.53
CA GLU A 24 -6.70 15.49 0.45
C GLU A 24 -5.57 14.48 0.21
N ASP A 25 -5.09 13.84 1.29
CA ASP A 25 -4.10 12.77 1.17
C ASP A 25 -4.64 11.60 0.37
N PHE A 26 -5.89 11.20 0.62
CA PHE A 26 -6.52 10.11 -0.14
C PHE A 26 -6.74 10.48 -1.60
N GLU A 27 -7.06 11.72 -1.89
CA GLU A 27 -7.23 12.18 -3.27
C GLU A 27 -5.91 12.07 -4.05
N LEU A 28 -4.79 12.42 -3.41
CA LEU A 28 -3.47 12.24 -4.02
C LEU A 28 -3.21 10.77 -4.35
N VAL A 29 -3.50 9.89 -3.43
CA VAL A 29 -3.31 8.43 -3.64
C VAL A 29 -4.16 7.94 -4.81
N LYS A 30 -5.43 8.32 -4.85
CA LYS A 30 -6.34 7.92 -5.92
C LYS A 30 -5.87 8.39 -7.29
N GLU A 31 -5.37 9.61 -7.38
CA GLU A 31 -4.88 10.18 -8.62
C GLU A 31 -3.66 9.41 -9.14
N GLU A 32 -2.69 9.16 -8.28
CA GLU A 32 -1.48 8.43 -8.67
C GLU A 32 -1.77 6.97 -9.02
N VAL A 33 -2.68 6.34 -8.29
CA VAL A 33 -3.12 4.97 -8.59
C VAL A 33 -3.78 4.90 -9.96
N ALA A 34 -4.67 5.86 -10.26
CA ALA A 34 -5.36 5.90 -11.55
C ALA A 34 -4.37 6.03 -12.71
N GLN A 35 -3.35 6.88 -12.55
CA GLN A 35 -2.32 7.06 -13.57
C GLN A 35 -1.53 5.77 -13.81
N LEU A 36 -1.16 5.06 -12.76
CA LEU A 36 -0.44 3.80 -12.89
C LEU A 36 -1.27 2.73 -13.59
N VAL A 37 -2.52 2.58 -13.20
CA VAL A 37 -3.42 1.60 -13.81
C VAL A 37 -3.65 1.90 -15.28
N GLU A 38 -3.79 3.17 -15.63
CA GLU A 38 -3.93 3.59 -17.03
C GLU A 38 -2.69 3.23 -17.85
N LYS A 39 -1.52 3.39 -17.24
CA LYS A 39 -0.23 3.13 -17.90
C LYS A 39 0.07 1.64 -18.05
N THR A 40 -0.20 0.84 -17.02
CA THR A 40 0.24 -0.55 -16.96
C THR A 40 -0.87 -1.59 -16.99
N GLY A 41 -2.11 -1.19 -16.70
CA GLY A 41 -3.25 -2.11 -16.59
C GLY A 41 -3.29 -2.90 -15.29
N LYS A 42 -2.34 -2.69 -14.39
CA LYS A 42 -2.25 -3.36 -13.10
C LYS A 42 -1.96 -2.38 -11.97
N LEU A 43 -2.40 -2.72 -10.76
CA LEU A 43 -2.07 -1.93 -9.58
C LEU A 43 -1.06 -2.68 -8.72
N ASN A 44 0.16 -2.20 -8.70
CA ASN A 44 1.23 -2.62 -7.80
C ASN A 44 1.44 -1.48 -6.81
N TYR A 45 1.16 -1.73 -5.54
CA TYR A 45 1.00 -0.69 -4.53
C TYR A 45 1.83 -1.00 -3.29
N LEU A 46 2.45 0.04 -2.72
CA LEU A 46 3.19 -0.10 -1.47
C LEU A 46 2.79 1.05 -0.54
N LEU A 47 2.43 0.70 0.68
CA LEU A 47 2.06 1.67 1.70
C LEU A 47 2.98 1.49 2.91
N PHE A 48 3.81 2.50 3.17
CA PHE A 48 4.72 2.53 4.31
C PHE A 48 4.05 3.31 5.44
N LEU A 49 3.68 2.60 6.50
CA LEU A 49 2.99 3.20 7.64
C LEU A 49 3.99 3.62 8.71
N ASP A 50 4.18 4.91 8.83
CA ASP A 50 5.04 5.51 9.85
C ASP A 50 4.22 6.15 10.97
N ASN A 51 2.92 5.87 11.00
CA ASN A 51 2.00 6.33 12.03
C ASN A 51 2.04 5.42 13.24
N SER A 52 1.73 5.97 14.40
CA SER A 52 1.45 5.15 15.58
C SER A 52 0.11 4.46 15.42
N PRO A 53 -0.04 3.17 15.78
CA PRO A 53 -1.33 2.49 15.76
C PRO A 53 -2.39 3.18 16.63
N LYS A 54 -1.99 4.07 17.52
CA LYS A 54 -2.90 4.85 18.38
C LYS A 54 -3.63 5.95 17.62
N ASP A 55 -3.12 6.35 16.45
CA ASP A 55 -3.65 7.49 15.71
C ASP A 55 -4.85 7.13 14.84
N PHE A 56 -5.19 5.85 14.76
CA PHE A 56 -6.31 5.41 13.92
C PHE A 56 -6.83 4.03 14.38
N THR A 57 -8.08 3.75 14.05
CA THR A 57 -8.65 2.41 14.20
C THR A 57 -8.17 1.58 13.00
N LEU A 58 -7.21 0.73 13.27
CA LEU A 58 -6.43 0.06 12.23
C LEU A 58 -7.26 -0.61 11.14
N GLY A 59 -8.21 -1.44 11.52
CA GLY A 59 -9.02 -2.16 10.54
C GLY A 59 -9.83 -1.24 9.64
N ALA A 60 -10.48 -0.24 10.23
CA ALA A 60 -11.29 0.72 9.49
C ALA A 60 -10.42 1.58 8.59
N TRP A 61 -9.27 2.04 9.09
CA TRP A 61 -8.37 2.89 8.33
C TRP A 61 -7.79 2.18 7.10
N LEU A 62 -7.28 0.97 7.28
CA LEU A 62 -6.74 0.19 6.17
C LEU A 62 -7.83 -0.16 5.17
N GLN A 63 -9.01 -0.52 5.65
CA GLN A 63 -10.13 -0.82 4.79
C GLN A 63 -10.51 0.39 3.94
N ASP A 64 -10.62 1.57 4.56
CA ASP A 64 -10.94 2.81 3.84
C ASP A 64 -9.83 3.17 2.85
N ALA A 65 -8.57 3.03 3.24
CA ALA A 65 -7.44 3.35 2.38
C ALA A 65 -7.37 2.43 1.16
N LEU A 66 -7.66 1.15 1.33
CA LEU A 66 -7.53 0.15 0.27
C LEU A 66 -8.83 0.02 -0.55
N LEU A 67 -9.99 0.01 0.10
CA LEU A 67 -11.27 -0.12 -0.60
C LEU A 67 -11.77 1.20 -1.18
N GLY A 68 -11.29 2.33 -0.66
CA GLY A 68 -11.61 3.65 -1.23
C GLY A 68 -10.94 3.89 -2.58
N ILE A 69 -9.98 3.06 -2.95
CA ILE A 69 -9.33 3.13 -4.26
C ILE A 69 -10.23 2.43 -5.27
N SER A 70 -10.67 3.18 -6.29
CA SER A 70 -11.44 2.60 -7.38
C SER A 70 -10.57 1.62 -8.18
N ASN A 71 -11.18 0.81 -9.04
CA ASN A 71 -10.48 -0.20 -9.84
C ASN A 71 -9.98 -1.39 -9.03
N ILE A 72 -10.79 -1.84 -8.10
CA ILE A 72 -10.48 -2.95 -7.21
C ILE A 72 -10.07 -4.22 -7.98
N THR A 73 -10.61 -4.42 -9.19
CA THR A 73 -10.30 -5.57 -10.04
C THR A 73 -8.90 -5.50 -10.66
N LYS A 74 -8.23 -4.35 -10.57
CA LYS A 74 -6.90 -4.17 -11.13
C LYS A 74 -5.79 -4.43 -10.12
N TRP A 75 -6.12 -4.73 -8.87
CA TRP A 75 -5.13 -5.04 -7.86
C TRP A 75 -4.30 -6.26 -8.27
N ASN A 76 -2.98 -6.08 -8.30
CA ASN A 76 -2.03 -7.16 -8.56
C ASN A 76 -1.28 -7.52 -7.29
N ARG A 77 -0.42 -6.64 -6.81
CA ARG A 77 0.31 -6.85 -5.55
C ARG A 77 0.29 -5.58 -4.72
N ALA A 78 0.13 -5.75 -3.42
CA ALA A 78 0.17 -4.64 -2.48
C ALA A 78 0.96 -5.05 -1.24
N ALA A 79 1.90 -4.22 -0.83
CA ALA A 79 2.66 -4.42 0.39
C ALA A 79 2.31 -3.32 1.39
N ILE A 80 2.07 -3.72 2.62
CA ILE A 80 1.86 -2.79 3.74
C ILE A 80 3.04 -2.98 4.68
N ILE A 81 3.79 -1.91 4.89
CA ILE A 81 4.99 -1.93 5.71
C ILE A 81 4.72 -1.24 7.03
N SER A 82 4.98 -1.92 8.13
CA SER A 82 4.73 -1.40 9.47
C SER A 82 5.55 -2.16 10.49
N ASP A 83 5.83 -1.54 11.64
CA ASP A 83 6.42 -2.20 12.79
C ASP A 83 5.39 -2.95 13.62
N SER A 84 4.12 -2.80 13.33
CA SER A 84 3.05 -3.44 14.09
C SER A 84 2.74 -4.82 13.53
N GLU A 85 2.87 -5.85 14.36
CA GLU A 85 2.49 -7.22 14.00
C GLU A 85 0.99 -7.31 13.68
N ALA A 86 0.18 -6.51 14.36
CA ALA A 86 -1.27 -6.50 14.11
C ALA A 86 -1.59 -6.02 12.70
N VAL A 87 -0.86 -5.01 12.22
CA VAL A 87 -1.00 -4.52 10.85
C VAL A 87 -0.62 -5.60 9.84
N ILE A 88 0.50 -6.26 10.07
CA ILE A 88 1.01 -7.31 9.18
C ILE A 88 0.01 -8.46 9.10
N LYS A 89 -0.47 -8.93 10.24
CA LYS A 89 -1.46 -10.01 10.28
C LYS A 89 -2.78 -9.61 9.63
N PHE A 90 -3.24 -8.40 9.89
CA PHE A 90 -4.46 -7.88 9.26
C PHE A 90 -4.33 -7.87 7.74
N THR A 91 -3.19 -7.43 7.22
CA THR A 91 -2.94 -7.38 5.79
C THR A 91 -3.01 -8.76 5.16
N GLU A 92 -2.43 -9.76 5.79
CA GLU A 92 -2.45 -11.13 5.29
C GLU A 92 -3.86 -11.72 5.27
N VAL A 93 -4.66 -11.45 6.31
CA VAL A 93 -6.07 -11.87 6.35
C VAL A 93 -6.87 -11.14 5.28
N PHE A 94 -6.64 -9.84 5.13
CA PHE A 94 -7.32 -9.01 4.14
C PHE A 94 -7.06 -9.50 2.71
N SER A 95 -5.86 -10.02 2.46
CA SER A 95 -5.49 -10.56 1.16
C SER A 95 -6.43 -11.67 0.69
N LYS A 96 -7.00 -12.42 1.62
CA LYS A 96 -7.93 -13.50 1.29
C LYS A 96 -9.29 -12.99 0.81
N LEU A 97 -9.60 -11.73 1.09
CA LEU A 97 -10.89 -11.12 0.77
C LEU A 97 -10.84 -10.27 -0.51
N MET A 98 -9.65 -9.97 -1.00
CA MET A 98 -9.45 -9.04 -2.12
C MET A 98 -8.85 -9.75 -3.33
N PRO A 99 -9.18 -9.30 -4.56
CA PRO A 99 -8.43 -9.74 -5.73
C PRO A 99 -6.99 -9.24 -5.61
N GLY A 100 -6.05 -10.00 -6.14
CA GLY A 100 -4.64 -9.69 -6.01
C GLY A 100 -4.02 -10.27 -4.75
N GLU A 101 -2.76 -9.98 -4.53
CA GLU A 101 -2.01 -10.45 -3.38
C GLU A 101 -1.59 -9.29 -2.50
N PHE A 102 -1.88 -9.40 -1.19
CA PHE A 102 -1.50 -8.41 -0.19
C PHE A 102 -0.57 -9.06 0.81
N ARG A 103 0.56 -8.42 1.12
CA ARG A 103 1.51 -8.90 2.12
C ARG A 103 1.88 -7.79 3.09
N GLY A 104 2.10 -8.17 4.35
CA GLY A 104 2.65 -7.28 5.36
C GLY A 104 4.13 -7.51 5.54
N TYR A 105 4.89 -6.45 5.72
CA TYR A 105 6.35 -6.50 5.94
C TYR A 105 6.74 -5.59 7.10
N PRO A 106 7.72 -6.01 7.92
CA PRO A 106 8.32 -5.08 8.87
C PRO A 106 9.18 -4.04 8.13
N LYS A 107 9.43 -2.90 8.77
CA LYS A 107 10.20 -1.81 8.16
C LYS A 107 11.61 -2.25 7.75
N THR A 108 12.19 -3.21 8.45
CA THR A 108 13.52 -3.74 8.14
C THR A 108 13.58 -4.49 6.82
N GLU A 109 12.43 -4.87 6.27
CA GLU A 109 12.33 -5.60 5.00
C GLU A 109 11.79 -4.73 3.86
N TYR A 110 11.99 -3.42 3.94
CA TYR A 110 11.50 -2.49 2.92
C TYR A 110 11.95 -2.85 1.51
N ALA A 111 13.25 -3.12 1.31
CA ALA A 111 13.77 -3.45 -0.02
C ALA A 111 13.15 -4.75 -0.56
N LYS A 112 12.93 -5.71 0.31
CA LYS A 112 12.29 -6.97 -0.05
C LYS A 112 10.83 -6.74 -0.50
N ALA A 113 10.13 -5.86 0.20
CA ALA A 113 8.76 -5.50 -0.15
C ALA A 113 8.69 -4.83 -1.52
N VAL A 114 9.60 -3.89 -1.80
CA VAL A 114 9.66 -3.21 -3.10
C VAL A 114 9.90 -4.23 -4.23
N ASN A 115 10.83 -5.15 -4.05
CA ASN A 115 11.13 -6.18 -5.04
C ASN A 115 9.93 -7.08 -5.29
N TRP A 116 9.24 -7.48 -4.25
CA TRP A 116 8.06 -8.32 -4.38
C TRP A 116 6.92 -7.60 -5.11
N VAL A 117 6.63 -6.35 -4.73
CA VAL A 117 5.54 -5.56 -5.34
C VAL A 117 5.82 -5.33 -6.82
N SER A 118 7.05 -5.01 -7.17
CA SER A 118 7.43 -4.75 -8.56
C SER A 118 7.61 -6.02 -9.40
N GLU A 119 7.42 -7.18 -8.80
CA GLU A 119 7.59 -8.49 -9.43
C GLU A 119 9.03 -8.74 -9.92
N ARG A 120 10.00 -8.12 -9.25
CA ARG A 120 11.40 -8.36 -9.54
C ARG A 120 11.90 -9.59 -8.80
N SER A 121 12.76 -10.35 -9.46
CA SER A 121 13.41 -11.47 -8.80
C SER A 121 14.37 -10.94 -7.75
N ASP A 122 14.38 -11.59 -6.58
CA ASP A 122 15.42 -11.36 -5.60
C ASP A 122 16.71 -12.00 -6.10
N VAL A 123 17.60 -11.19 -6.54
CA VAL A 123 18.90 -11.67 -6.98
C VAL A 123 19.94 -11.25 -5.97
#